data_c372208bef1aec15df3dbabfcadf9f5b
#
_entry.id   c372208bef1aec15df3dbabfcadf9f5b
#
_cell.length_a   1.000
_cell.length_b   1.000
_cell.length_c   1.000
_cell.angle_alpha   90.00
_cell.angle_beta   90.00
_cell.angle_gamma   90.00
#
_symmetry.space_group_name_H-M   'P 1'
#
loop_
_entity.id
_entity.type
_entity.pdbx_description
1 polymer ?
#
loop_
_entity_poly.entity_id
_entity_poly.type
_entity_poly.pdbx_seq_one_letter_code
_entity_poly.pdbx_strand_id
1 'polypeptide(L)' 'MFEKLCALIAEQFGVEPDSVTADTAFVDDLGADSVDLVDLSMALEEEFGMEEMEAEEIESIVTVGDLHKYMQDHLDI' A
#
# COMPACT_ATOMS: atom_id res chain seq x y z
N MET A 1 -12.97 -2.07 -2.20
CA MET A 1 -11.58 -2.48 -1.99
C MET A 1 -10.58 -1.32 -2.02
N PHE A 2 -10.57 -0.54 -3.08
CA PHE A 2 -9.65 0.59 -3.19
C PHE A 2 -9.82 1.62 -2.08
N GLU A 3 -11.05 1.91 -1.71
CA GLU A 3 -11.35 2.86 -0.64
C GLU A 3 -10.77 2.40 0.70
N LYS A 4 -10.89 1.11 0.98
CA LYS A 4 -10.35 0.53 2.21
C LYS A 4 -8.82 0.60 2.22
N LEU A 5 -8.22 0.35 1.06
CA LEU A 5 -6.77 0.45 0.90
C LEU A 5 -6.30 1.89 1.14
N CYS A 6 -6.98 2.86 0.56
CA CYS A 6 -6.64 4.27 0.75
C CYS A 6 -6.78 4.68 2.22
N ALA A 7 -7.82 4.20 2.90
CA ALA A 7 -8.01 4.50 4.32
C ALA A 7 -6.87 3.94 5.17
N LEU A 8 -6.43 2.72 4.87
CA LEU A 8 -5.33 2.10 5.58
C LEU A 8 -4.02 2.85 5.36
N ILE A 9 -3.76 3.22 4.11
CA ILE A 9 -2.56 3.99 3.76
C ILE A 9 -2.57 5.35 4.46
N ALA A 10 -3.71 6.01 4.45
CA ALA A 10 -3.86 7.31 5.11
C ALA A 10 -3.57 7.22 6.60
N GLU A 11 -4.06 6.19 7.25
CA GLU A 11 -3.82 5.96 8.67
C GLU A 11 -2.34 5.66 8.93
N GLN A 12 -1.74 4.86 8.07
CA GLN A 12 -0.34 4.44 8.22
C GLN A 12 0.63 5.63 8.07
N PHE A 13 0.32 6.55 7.17
CA PHE A 13 1.20 7.69 6.88
C PHE A 13 0.71 9.01 7.48
N GLY A 14 -0.40 9.00 8.20
CA GLY A 14 -0.90 10.20 8.85
C GLY A 14 -1.40 11.27 7.90
N VAL A 15 -1.96 10.87 6.76
CA VAL A 15 -2.53 11.80 5.78
C VAL A 15 -4.03 11.55 5.67
N GLU A 16 -4.74 12.44 4.98
CA GLU A 16 -6.18 12.28 4.80
C GLU A 16 -6.48 11.27 3.70
N PRO A 17 -7.49 10.41 3.90
CA PRO A 17 -7.85 9.42 2.87
C PRO A 17 -8.17 10.05 1.52
N ASP A 18 -8.78 11.23 1.53
CA ASP A 18 -9.14 11.94 0.29
C ASP A 18 -7.93 12.39 -0.52
N SER A 19 -6.76 12.49 0.12
CA SER A 19 -5.54 12.89 -0.56
C SER A 19 -4.83 11.70 -1.22
N VAL A 20 -5.26 10.47 -0.91
CA VAL A 20 -4.64 9.26 -1.44
C VAL A 20 -5.37 8.82 -2.71
N THR A 21 -4.64 8.75 -3.81
CA THR A 21 -5.19 8.34 -5.11
C THR A 21 -4.32 7.25 -5.71
N ALA A 22 -4.77 6.67 -6.82
CA ALA A 22 -3.99 5.65 -7.51
C ALA A 22 -2.62 6.19 -7.99
N ASP A 23 -2.54 7.47 -8.25
CA ASP A 23 -1.31 8.12 -8.71
C ASP A 23 -0.37 8.54 -7.58
N THR A 24 -0.83 8.46 -6.34
CA THR A 24 -0.02 8.82 -5.18
C THR A 24 1.19 7.89 -5.08
N ALA A 25 2.39 8.47 -5.12
CA ALA A 25 3.63 7.70 -4.99
C ALA A 25 4.02 7.60 -3.51
N PHE A 26 4.39 6.41 -3.08
CA PHE A 26 4.74 6.20 -1.67
C PHE A 26 5.96 7.00 -1.26
N VAL A 27 7.01 6.97 -2.05
CA VAL A 27 8.26 7.68 -1.73
C VAL A 27 8.14 9.16 -2.03
N ASP A 28 7.70 9.52 -3.22
CA ASP A 28 7.68 10.91 -3.67
C ASP A 28 6.59 11.75 -3.02
N ASP A 29 5.42 11.18 -2.82
CA ASP A 29 4.28 11.92 -2.29
C ASP A 29 4.07 11.73 -0.79
N LEU A 30 4.29 10.52 -0.30
CA LEU A 30 4.08 10.21 1.12
C LEU A 30 5.37 10.21 1.95
N GLY A 31 6.51 10.32 1.29
CA GLY A 31 7.80 10.35 1.97
C GLY A 31 8.16 9.03 2.63
N ALA A 32 7.64 7.92 2.12
CA ALA A 32 7.89 6.60 2.69
C ALA A 32 9.33 6.15 2.44
N ASP A 33 9.93 5.52 3.44
CA ASP A 33 11.21 4.84 3.27
C ASP A 33 10.97 3.33 3.30
N SER A 34 12.03 2.53 3.25
CA SER A 34 11.90 1.09 3.22
C SER A 34 11.23 0.52 4.48
N VAL A 35 11.47 1.14 5.63
CA VAL A 35 10.84 0.72 6.89
C VAL A 35 9.34 0.98 6.84
N ASP A 36 8.94 2.15 6.34
CA ASP A 36 7.52 2.50 6.20
C ASP A 36 6.81 1.51 5.28
N LEU A 37 7.45 1.13 4.19
CA LEU A 37 6.86 0.19 3.24
C LEU A 37 6.73 -1.21 3.84
N VAL A 38 7.70 -1.64 4.64
CA VAL A 38 7.63 -2.93 5.34
C VAL A 38 6.49 -2.90 6.36
N ASP A 39 6.36 -1.82 7.12
CA ASP A 39 5.28 -1.67 8.09
C ASP A 39 3.92 -1.70 7.39
N LEU A 40 3.82 -1.03 6.25
CA LEU A 40 2.59 -1.05 5.45
C LEU A 40 2.26 -2.46 4.98
N SER A 41 3.26 -3.22 4.51
CA SER A 41 3.02 -4.58 4.05
C SER A 41 2.49 -5.46 5.17
N MET A 42 3.01 -5.30 6.37
CA MET A 42 2.52 -6.04 7.54
C MET A 42 1.06 -5.70 7.86
N ALA A 43 0.71 -4.42 7.78
CA ALA A 43 -0.66 -3.98 8.00
C ALA A 43 -1.60 -4.57 6.96
N LEU A 44 -1.15 -4.64 5.70
CA LEU A 44 -1.93 -5.23 4.62
C LEU A 44 -2.15 -6.73 4.84
N GLU A 45 -1.14 -7.43 5.31
CA GLU A 45 -1.25 -8.85 5.60
C GLU A 45 -2.33 -9.11 6.65
N GLU A 46 -2.37 -8.32 7.71
CA GLU A 46 -3.37 -8.46 8.76
C GLU A 46 -4.75 -8.04 8.32
N GLU A 47 -4.85 -6.92 7.62
CA GLU A 47 -6.14 -6.34 7.27
C GLU A 47 -6.85 -7.10 6.16
N PHE A 48 -6.10 -7.59 5.19
CA PHE A 48 -6.64 -8.28 4.02
C PHE A 48 -6.34 -9.77 3.98
N GLY A 49 -5.64 -10.29 4.97
CA GLY A 49 -5.28 -11.71 5.02
C GLY A 49 -4.33 -12.14 3.92
N MET A 50 -3.44 -11.25 3.51
CA MET A 50 -2.48 -11.52 2.45
C MET A 50 -1.30 -12.35 2.95
N GLU A 51 -0.66 -13.05 2.03
CA GLU A 51 0.61 -13.70 2.30
C GLU A 51 1.71 -12.65 2.36
N GLU A 52 2.80 -12.98 3.05
CA GLU A 52 3.93 -12.08 3.20
C GLU A 52 4.49 -11.64 1.84
N MET A 53 4.66 -10.34 1.67
CA MET A 53 5.27 -9.79 0.46
C MET A 53 6.79 -9.86 0.57
N GLU A 54 7.42 -10.29 -0.51
CA GLU A 54 8.89 -10.32 -0.56
C GLU A 54 9.42 -8.90 -0.80
N ALA A 55 10.68 -8.67 -0.38
CA ALA A 55 11.31 -7.37 -0.52
C ALA A 55 11.27 -6.86 -1.96
N GLU A 56 11.50 -7.74 -2.93
CA GLU A 56 11.48 -7.39 -4.35
C GLU A 56 10.10 -6.90 -4.78
N GLU A 57 9.05 -7.51 -4.27
CA GLU A 57 7.68 -7.11 -4.57
C GLU A 57 7.38 -5.74 -3.97
N ILE A 58 7.81 -5.52 -2.75
CA ILE A 58 7.62 -4.23 -2.07
C ILE A 58 8.35 -3.13 -2.83
N GLU A 59 9.56 -3.39 -3.27
CA GLU A 59 10.37 -2.42 -4.01
C GLU A 59 9.80 -2.08 -5.38
N SER A 60 9.07 -3.01 -6.00
CA SER A 60 8.46 -2.78 -7.31
C SER A 60 7.21 -1.91 -7.25
N ILE A 61 6.65 -1.73 -6.07
CA ILE A 61 5.45 -0.93 -5.87
C ILE A 61 5.84 0.53 -5.68
N VAL A 62 5.50 1.37 -6.65
CA VAL A 62 5.83 2.80 -6.62
C VAL A 62 4.64 3.63 -6.19
N THR A 63 3.46 3.33 -6.73
CA THR A 63 2.23 4.09 -6.46
C THR A 63 1.20 3.23 -5.76
N VAL A 64 0.18 3.91 -5.22
CA VAL A 64 -0.97 3.22 -4.62
C VAL A 64 -1.69 2.34 -5.65
N GLY A 65 -1.76 2.80 -6.89
CA GLY A 65 -2.34 2.01 -7.99
C GLY A 65 -1.57 0.73 -8.24
N ASP A 66 -0.25 0.78 -8.17
CA ASP A 66 0.60 -0.40 -8.32
C ASP A 66 0.29 -1.42 -7.21
N LEU A 67 0.15 -0.95 -5.99
CA LEU A 67 -0.19 -1.81 -4.86
C LEU A 67 -1.58 -2.42 -5.04
N HIS A 68 -2.54 -1.61 -5.46
CA HIS A 68 -3.90 -2.08 -5.68
C HIS A 68 -3.94 -3.20 -6.73
N LYS A 69 -3.19 -3.00 -7.81
CA LYS A 69 -3.08 -4.03 -8.86
C LYS A 69 -2.44 -5.30 -8.34
N TYR A 70 -1.39 -5.18 -7.55
CA TYR A 70 -0.76 -6.32 -6.92
C TYR A 70 -1.76 -7.10 -6.07
N MET A 71 -2.55 -6.39 -5.27
CA MET A 71 -3.54 -7.00 -4.41
C MET A 71 -4.64 -7.69 -5.21
N GLN A 72 -5.10 -7.08 -6.30
CA GLN A 72 -6.09 -7.70 -7.16
C GLN A 72 -5.60 -9.02 -7.74
N ASP A 73 -4.32 -9.05 -8.13
CA ASP A 73 -3.73 -10.25 -8.71
C ASP A 73 -3.56 -11.37 -7.68
N HIS A 74 -3.32 -11.02 -6.42
CA HIS A 74 -3.00 -12.00 -5.37
C HIS A 74 -4.18 -12.35 -4.48
N LEU A 75 -5.19 -11.50 -4.40
CA LEU A 75 -6.36 -11.73 -3.55
C LEU A 75 -7.63 -12.12 -4.32
N ASP A 76 -7.55 -12.14 -5.62
CA ASP A 76 -8.68 -12.49 -6.48
C ASP A 76 -9.92 -11.63 -6.19
N ILE A 77 -9.68 -10.33 -6.13
CA ILE A 77 -10.73 -9.36 -5.82
C ILE A 77 -11.03 -8.46 -7.00
#